data_b60f7614a04e864daddfb9c3e3c2329c
#
_entry.id   b60f7614a04e864daddfb9c3e3c2329c
#
_cell.length_a   1.000
_cell.length_b   1.000
_cell.length_c   1.000
_cell.angle_alpha   90.00
_cell.angle_beta   90.00
_cell.angle_gamma   90.00
#
_symmetry.space_group_name_H-M   'P 1'
#
loop_
_entity.id
_entity.type
_entity.pdbx_description
1 polymer ?
#
loop_
_entity_poly.entity_id
_entity_poly.type
_entity_poly.pdbx_seq_one_letter_code
_entity_poly.pdbx_strand_id
1 'polypeptide(L)'
;MRRLNSVHRGITNISHCSFTWISSTKPPTPFPGIDPFWVQNHTLNYSSAELQELQHSKCVEELCGIVSNEIGSLDDLETTLNKSQGFIINSTLVADVINCCKSHSSTRRLLRFMLWSCKTLNHEDMDDAFNHAIMVFAERKDFIALDILISDLQKEHGKMNVETFRVVAEAFVKLGKEDKALGLFKNLDKLRCARDGVSVCAIVSALCSKGHARKAEGVVWHHKNEILGLESVIYRNLVHGWFVNGNVKEIRRVIEEMKSNRVHVDLFCYNTFLRCICKRNLKFNPSSLVQDALNLIVEMKSNGIIPSVVSFNILLSCLCKARRVKEAYGVLFQSMKKLGCSPDWFSYYLVVRVMYLTGRFGIGNRIVDEMTEEGVVAEPTFYRDLVSVLCGVERVNHALNLFEKMKKVCVGNYGPVYDLLIPKLCRGGDFEKGKQLWDEATSRGVVLQCSESVLDPSITEVFEPAKNVEGSIKRKE
;
A
#
# COMPACT_ATOMS: atom_id res chain seq x y z
N MET A 1 14.42 9.91 -37.46
CA MET A 1 13.10 10.34 -38.01
C MET A 1 12.03 10.06 -36.99
N ARG A 2 11.38 11.13 -36.56
CA ARG A 2 9.99 11.33 -36.11
C ARG A 2 9.36 10.24 -35.22
N ARG A 3 9.24 10.55 -33.90
CA ARG A 3 8.06 11.10 -33.19
C ARG A 3 6.85 10.17 -33.20
N LEU A 4 6.51 9.65 -32.04
CA LEU A 4 5.14 9.76 -31.52
C LEU A 4 5.22 9.86 -30.00
N ASN A 5 4.85 11.04 -29.53
CA ASN A 5 4.68 11.45 -28.14
C ASN A 5 3.31 11.05 -27.63
N SER A 6 3.29 10.74 -26.33
CA SER A 6 2.34 11.24 -25.35
C SER A 6 0.86 10.84 -25.47
N VAL A 7 0.33 10.24 -24.44
CA VAL A 7 -0.65 10.87 -23.54
C VAL A 7 -0.70 10.08 -22.23
N HIS A 8 -0.04 10.56 -21.21
CA HIS A 8 -0.35 10.27 -19.81
C HIS A 8 -0.40 11.61 -19.06
N ARG A 9 -1.58 12.07 -18.84
CA ARG A 9 -2.00 13.04 -17.80
C ARG A 9 -3.44 12.65 -17.50
N GLY A 10 -3.93 12.46 -16.32
CA GLY A 10 -3.58 12.91 -15.01
C GLY A 10 -4.90 12.88 -14.28
N ILE A 11 -5.07 12.01 -13.29
CA ILE A 11 -6.17 12.10 -12.34
C ILE A 11 -5.50 12.35 -11.00
N THR A 12 -5.43 13.62 -10.64
CA THR A 12 -5.06 14.06 -9.29
C THR A 12 -6.28 14.64 -8.61
N ASN A 13 -6.58 14.08 -7.45
CA ASN A 13 -7.14 14.73 -6.27
C ASN A 13 -8.32 15.69 -6.45
N ILE A 14 -9.50 15.22 -6.10
CA ILE A 14 -10.55 16.08 -5.57
C ILE A 14 -10.51 15.96 -4.04
N SER A 15 -9.91 16.95 -3.42
CA SER A 15 -9.88 17.14 -1.98
C SER A 15 -11.25 17.65 -1.49
N HIS A 16 -11.64 17.12 -0.32
CA HIS A 16 -12.78 17.52 0.49
C HIS A 16 -12.96 19.04 0.58
N CYS A 17 -14.09 19.55 0.14
CA CYS A 17 -14.65 20.81 0.60
C CYS A 17 -15.75 20.52 1.61
N SER A 18 -15.44 20.71 2.88
CA SER A 18 -16.40 20.79 3.96
C SER A 18 -17.16 22.12 3.92
N PHE A 19 -18.43 22.09 3.63
CA PHE A 19 -19.31 23.24 3.77
C PHE A 19 -19.82 23.32 5.21
N THR A 20 -19.35 24.32 5.96
CA THR A 20 -19.96 24.75 7.23
C THR A 20 -21.09 25.73 6.92
N TRP A 21 -22.29 25.39 7.36
CA TRP A 21 -23.43 26.30 7.36
C TRP A 21 -23.24 27.39 8.43
N ILE A 22 -23.13 28.63 7.98
CA ILE A 22 -23.31 29.79 8.86
C ILE A 22 -24.67 30.42 8.50
N SER A 23 -25.62 30.27 9.41
CA SER A 23 -26.86 31.02 9.37
C SER A 23 -26.61 32.45 9.80
N SER A 24 -26.76 33.40 8.91
CA SER A 24 -26.89 34.81 9.26
C SER A 24 -27.94 35.47 8.37
N THR A 25 -28.92 35.99 9.05
CA THR A 25 -30.03 36.77 8.56
C THR A 25 -29.60 38.15 8.07
N LYS A 26 -29.95 38.51 6.86
CA LYS A 26 -30.44 39.75 6.28
C LYS A 26 -29.95 39.89 4.82
N PRO A 27 -30.85 40.26 3.87
CA PRO A 27 -30.45 40.49 2.48
C PRO A 27 -29.70 41.80 2.36
N PRO A 28 -28.63 41.86 1.53
CA PRO A 28 -27.97 43.12 1.22
C PRO A 28 -28.85 44.00 0.25
N THR A 29 -28.88 45.27 0.52
CA THR A 29 -29.51 46.31 -0.32
C THR A 29 -28.88 46.36 -1.71
N PRO A 30 -29.66 46.66 -2.77
CA PRO A 30 -29.13 46.67 -4.14
C PRO A 30 -28.27 47.89 -4.40
N PHE A 31 -27.12 47.64 -5.06
CA PHE A 31 -26.29 48.70 -5.64
C PHE A 31 -27.02 49.40 -6.80
N PRO A 32 -26.98 50.72 -6.90
CA PRO A 32 -27.59 51.44 -8.02
C PRO A 32 -26.66 51.39 -9.25
N GLY A 33 -27.18 50.89 -10.37
CA GLY A 33 -26.51 51.06 -11.66
C GLY A 33 -26.40 49.83 -12.57
N ILE A 34 -27.27 48.83 -12.45
CA ILE A 34 -27.35 47.76 -13.46
C ILE A 34 -28.73 47.77 -14.07
N ASP A 35 -28.76 47.98 -15.41
CA ASP A 35 -29.95 48.04 -16.26
C ASP A 35 -30.74 46.71 -16.13
N PRO A 36 -32.06 46.75 -15.89
CA PRO A 36 -32.89 45.54 -15.76
C PRO A 36 -32.96 44.66 -17.02
N PHE A 37 -32.47 45.17 -18.15
CA PHE A 37 -32.48 44.44 -19.43
C PHE A 37 -31.40 43.35 -19.57
N TRP A 38 -30.39 43.31 -18.67
CA TRP A 38 -29.30 42.34 -18.72
C TRP A 38 -29.60 40.99 -18.00
N VAL A 39 -30.64 40.96 -17.21
CA VAL A 39 -30.97 39.76 -16.40
C VAL A 39 -31.87 38.76 -17.15
N GLN A 40 -32.43 39.17 -18.31
CA GLN A 40 -33.42 38.35 -19.03
C GLN A 40 -32.87 37.49 -20.20
N ASN A 41 -31.59 37.58 -20.57
CA ASN A 41 -31.07 36.89 -21.76
C ASN A 41 -29.79 36.04 -21.53
N HIS A 42 -29.45 35.63 -20.31
CA HIS A 42 -28.53 34.55 -20.11
C HIS A 42 -29.28 33.27 -19.71
N THR A 43 -30.04 32.73 -20.63
CA THR A 43 -30.26 31.29 -20.67
C THR A 43 -28.89 30.65 -20.89
N LEU A 44 -28.32 30.08 -19.83
CA LEU A 44 -27.17 29.19 -19.95
C LEU A 44 -27.57 28.09 -20.92
N ASN A 45 -27.13 28.18 -22.18
CA ASN A 45 -27.24 27.08 -23.15
C ASN A 45 -26.29 25.97 -22.70
N TYR A 46 -26.74 25.15 -21.77
CA TYR A 46 -26.08 23.88 -21.47
C TYR A 46 -26.15 23.03 -22.74
N SER A 47 -25.04 22.42 -23.12
CA SER A 47 -25.06 21.39 -24.15
C SER A 47 -25.98 20.24 -23.70
N SER A 48 -26.53 19.49 -24.64
CA SER A 48 -27.41 18.34 -24.30
C SER A 48 -26.70 17.34 -23.38
N ALA A 49 -25.39 17.24 -23.48
CA ALA A 49 -24.55 16.40 -22.60
C ALA A 49 -24.47 16.94 -21.16
N GLU A 50 -24.26 18.26 -21.00
CA GLU A 50 -24.22 18.89 -19.65
C GLU A 50 -25.58 18.82 -18.94
N LEU A 51 -26.69 18.93 -19.69
CA LEU A 51 -28.03 18.73 -19.14
C LEU A 51 -28.26 17.28 -18.68
N GLN A 52 -27.76 16.30 -19.42
CA GLN A 52 -27.84 14.89 -19.05
C GLN A 52 -26.99 14.58 -17.80
N GLU A 53 -25.76 15.09 -17.70
CA GLU A 53 -24.92 14.96 -16.51
C GLU A 53 -25.55 15.60 -15.27
N LEU A 54 -26.15 16.80 -15.42
CA LEU A 54 -26.82 17.47 -14.31
C LEU A 54 -28.07 16.70 -13.84
N GLN A 55 -28.84 16.13 -14.77
CA GLN A 55 -29.98 15.26 -14.44
C GLN A 55 -29.52 13.98 -13.76
N HIS A 56 -28.47 13.34 -14.25
CA HIS A 56 -27.89 12.14 -13.64
C HIS A 56 -27.43 12.41 -12.21
N SER A 57 -26.67 13.50 -11.96
CA SER A 57 -26.20 13.90 -10.63
C SER A 57 -27.36 14.12 -9.64
N LYS A 58 -28.42 14.80 -10.08
CA LYS A 58 -29.62 14.98 -9.24
C LYS A 58 -30.31 13.67 -8.90
N CYS A 59 -30.41 12.75 -9.86
CA CYS A 59 -30.98 11.41 -9.63
C CYS A 59 -30.15 10.63 -8.61
N VAL A 60 -28.80 10.68 -8.72
CA VAL A 60 -27.90 10.05 -7.74
C VAL A 60 -28.10 10.61 -6.34
N GLU A 61 -28.14 11.94 -6.20
CA GLU A 61 -28.33 12.61 -4.90
C GLU A 61 -29.68 12.22 -4.25
N GLU A 62 -30.76 12.21 -5.01
CA GLU A 62 -32.09 11.84 -4.51
C GLU A 62 -32.14 10.39 -4.07
N LEU A 63 -31.67 9.46 -4.92
CA LEU A 63 -31.63 8.04 -4.58
C LEU A 63 -30.70 7.76 -3.40
N CYS A 64 -29.54 8.42 -3.33
CA CYS A 64 -28.65 8.34 -2.18
C CYS A 64 -29.33 8.82 -0.89
N GLY A 65 -30.09 9.90 -0.94
CA GLY A 65 -30.87 10.39 0.19
C GLY A 65 -31.91 9.37 0.70
N ILE A 66 -32.61 8.71 -0.24
CA ILE A 66 -33.58 7.65 0.08
C ILE A 66 -32.88 6.41 0.69
N VAL A 67 -31.80 5.95 0.08
CA VAL A 67 -31.06 4.76 0.53
C VAL A 67 -30.35 4.98 1.85
N SER A 68 -29.80 6.18 2.10
CA SER A 68 -29.06 6.53 3.31
C SER A 68 -29.96 6.89 4.50
N ASN A 69 -31.24 7.16 4.26
CA ASN A 69 -32.18 7.48 5.34
C ASN A 69 -32.46 6.22 6.17
N GLU A 70 -31.91 6.14 7.39
CA GLU A 70 -32.07 4.98 8.28
C GLU A 70 -33.45 4.91 8.96
N ILE A 71 -34.32 5.91 8.74
CA ILE A 71 -35.66 5.96 9.31
C ILE A 71 -36.61 5.11 8.45
N GLY A 72 -37.31 4.17 9.07
CA GLY A 72 -38.30 3.31 8.42
C GLY A 72 -37.83 1.88 8.12
N SER A 73 -38.78 1.02 7.77
CA SER A 73 -38.54 -0.38 7.42
C SER A 73 -37.94 -0.53 6.01
N LEU A 74 -37.52 -1.74 5.65
CA LEU A 74 -37.09 -2.05 4.27
C LEU A 74 -38.25 -1.97 3.25
N ASP A 75 -39.49 -2.19 3.72
CA ASP A 75 -40.67 -2.08 2.86
C ASP A 75 -41.05 -0.60 2.64
N ASP A 76 -40.77 0.28 3.62
CA ASP A 76 -40.90 1.73 3.45
C ASP A 76 -39.87 2.26 2.44
N LEU A 77 -38.66 1.69 2.44
CA LEU A 77 -37.65 2.01 1.42
C LEU A 77 -38.16 1.67 0.02
N GLU A 78 -38.68 0.44 -0.19
CA GLU A 78 -39.16 0.02 -1.50
C GLU A 78 -40.40 0.83 -1.95
N THR A 79 -41.30 1.15 -1.04
CA THR A 79 -42.45 2.01 -1.36
C THR A 79 -42.03 3.43 -1.72
N THR A 80 -41.01 3.98 -1.07
CA THR A 80 -40.47 5.31 -1.39
C THR A 80 -39.74 5.30 -2.75
N LEU A 81 -38.95 4.27 -3.05
CA LEU A 81 -38.32 4.07 -4.35
C LEU A 81 -39.35 3.94 -5.49
N ASN A 82 -40.46 3.24 -5.24
CA ASN A 82 -41.55 3.09 -6.22
C ASN A 82 -42.33 4.40 -6.46
N LYS A 83 -42.35 5.32 -5.48
CA LYS A 83 -43.00 6.64 -5.62
C LYS A 83 -42.15 7.64 -6.36
N SER A 84 -40.83 7.53 -6.32
CA SER A 84 -39.90 8.37 -7.09
C SER A 84 -39.94 7.98 -8.57
N GLN A 85 -41.04 8.31 -9.26
CA GLN A 85 -41.25 8.03 -10.66
C GLN A 85 -40.60 9.10 -11.53
N GLY A 86 -39.84 8.66 -12.53
CA GLY A 86 -39.22 9.55 -13.55
C GLY A 86 -37.76 9.26 -13.85
N PHE A 87 -37.12 8.32 -13.15
CA PHE A 87 -35.72 7.97 -13.40
C PHE A 87 -35.63 6.84 -14.42
N ILE A 88 -34.80 7.04 -15.44
CA ILE A 88 -34.33 5.94 -16.30
C ILE A 88 -33.21 5.24 -15.53
N ILE A 89 -33.55 4.06 -14.95
CA ILE A 89 -32.59 3.28 -14.19
C ILE A 89 -31.72 2.52 -15.18
N ASN A 90 -30.42 2.75 -15.14
CA ASN A 90 -29.38 2.05 -15.89
C ASN A 90 -28.27 1.58 -14.95
N SER A 91 -27.36 0.75 -15.45
CA SER A 91 -26.24 0.19 -14.66
C SER A 91 -25.33 1.27 -14.06
N THR A 92 -25.08 2.38 -14.77
CA THR A 92 -24.24 3.47 -14.28
C THR A 92 -24.87 4.21 -13.10
N LEU A 93 -26.18 4.53 -13.16
CA LEU A 93 -26.89 5.16 -12.06
C LEU A 93 -26.88 4.27 -10.79
N VAL A 94 -27.14 2.98 -10.98
CA VAL A 94 -27.11 2.01 -9.86
C VAL A 94 -25.71 1.93 -9.26
N ALA A 95 -24.67 1.89 -10.09
CA ALA A 95 -23.28 1.85 -9.62
C ALA A 95 -22.91 3.11 -8.83
N ASP A 96 -23.29 4.30 -9.30
CA ASP A 96 -22.99 5.57 -8.64
C ASP A 96 -23.70 5.69 -7.29
N VAL A 97 -24.97 5.30 -7.21
CA VAL A 97 -25.71 5.27 -5.93
C VAL A 97 -25.06 4.28 -4.94
N ILE A 98 -24.70 3.09 -5.40
CA ILE A 98 -24.01 2.10 -4.55
C ILE A 98 -22.66 2.63 -4.06
N ASN A 99 -21.89 3.31 -4.93
CA ASN A 99 -20.60 3.90 -4.58
C ASN A 99 -20.74 5.04 -3.56
N CYS A 100 -21.70 5.93 -3.74
CA CYS A 100 -21.98 7.01 -2.79
C CYS A 100 -22.43 6.49 -1.43
N CYS A 101 -23.29 5.49 -1.44
CA CYS A 101 -23.89 4.94 -0.21
C CYS A 101 -23.02 3.90 0.52
N LYS A 102 -21.96 3.37 -0.12
CA LYS A 102 -21.15 2.27 0.42
C LYS A 102 -20.55 2.52 1.80
N SER A 103 -20.29 3.78 2.18
CA SER A 103 -19.66 4.14 3.45
C SER A 103 -20.65 4.52 4.54
N HIS A 104 -21.85 4.92 4.19
CA HIS A 104 -22.81 5.57 5.10
C HIS A 104 -24.10 4.79 5.31
N SER A 105 -24.48 3.91 4.37
CA SER A 105 -25.76 3.19 4.45
C SER A 105 -25.60 1.77 4.99
N SER A 106 -26.65 1.25 5.64
CA SER A 106 -26.66 -0.13 6.09
C SER A 106 -26.64 -1.11 4.90
N THR A 107 -25.95 -2.23 5.07
CA THR A 107 -25.85 -3.27 4.04
C THR A 107 -27.21 -3.77 3.57
N ARG A 108 -28.18 -3.90 4.48
CA ARG A 108 -29.52 -4.39 4.16
C ARG A 108 -30.26 -3.43 3.22
N ARG A 109 -30.16 -2.14 3.43
CA ARG A 109 -30.80 -1.12 2.58
C ARG A 109 -30.14 -1.07 1.19
N LEU A 110 -28.82 -1.14 1.16
CA LEU A 110 -28.08 -1.17 -0.11
C LEU A 110 -28.42 -2.43 -0.94
N LEU A 111 -28.49 -3.59 -0.28
CA LEU A 111 -28.91 -4.84 -0.91
C LEU A 111 -30.36 -4.75 -1.43
N ARG A 112 -31.28 -4.19 -0.63
CA ARG A 112 -32.67 -4.00 -1.04
C ARG A 112 -32.79 -3.06 -2.22
N PHE A 113 -32.05 -1.96 -2.24
CA PHE A 113 -31.96 -1.06 -3.40
C PHE A 113 -31.48 -1.78 -4.65
N MET A 114 -30.39 -2.58 -4.56
CA MET A 114 -29.88 -3.35 -5.68
C MET A 114 -30.93 -4.32 -6.21
N LEU A 115 -31.58 -5.08 -5.34
CA LEU A 115 -32.62 -6.05 -5.74
C LEU A 115 -33.87 -5.36 -6.31
N TRP A 116 -34.21 -4.17 -5.85
CA TRP A 116 -35.27 -3.36 -6.42
C TRP A 116 -34.90 -2.86 -7.83
N SER A 117 -33.70 -2.36 -8.04
CA SER A 117 -33.23 -1.86 -9.34
C SER A 117 -33.22 -2.97 -10.41
N CYS A 118 -32.93 -4.21 -10.03
CA CYS A 118 -32.94 -5.36 -10.96
C CYS A 118 -34.31 -5.61 -11.61
N LYS A 119 -35.43 -5.16 -10.99
CA LYS A 119 -36.77 -5.33 -11.57
C LYS A 119 -37.02 -4.43 -12.77
N THR A 120 -36.21 -3.39 -12.94
CA THR A 120 -36.37 -2.35 -13.96
C THR A 120 -35.26 -2.33 -15.00
N LEU A 121 -34.13 -2.97 -14.72
CA LEU A 121 -32.98 -3.03 -15.62
C LEU A 121 -33.20 -4.03 -16.77
N ASN A 122 -32.64 -3.73 -17.94
CA ASN A 122 -32.51 -4.71 -19.02
C ASN A 122 -31.42 -5.74 -18.68
N HIS A 123 -31.31 -6.83 -19.46
CA HIS A 123 -30.38 -7.93 -19.17
C HIS A 123 -28.89 -7.50 -19.15
N GLU A 124 -28.46 -6.62 -20.05
CA GLU A 124 -27.06 -6.16 -20.12
C GLU A 124 -26.73 -5.26 -18.94
N ASP A 125 -27.55 -4.25 -18.68
CA ASP A 125 -27.43 -3.37 -17.52
C ASP A 125 -27.51 -4.11 -16.18
N MET A 126 -28.32 -5.17 -16.13
CA MET A 126 -28.47 -6.02 -14.96
C MET A 126 -27.18 -6.75 -14.62
N ASP A 127 -26.50 -7.34 -15.62
CA ASP A 127 -25.20 -8.01 -15.41
C ASP A 127 -24.14 -7.06 -14.86
N ASP A 128 -24.04 -5.85 -15.42
CA ASP A 128 -23.09 -4.83 -14.98
C ASP A 128 -23.40 -4.35 -13.55
N ALA A 129 -24.67 -4.09 -13.24
CA ALA A 129 -25.10 -3.68 -11.92
C ALA A 129 -24.81 -4.76 -10.87
N PHE A 130 -25.08 -6.06 -11.17
CA PHE A 130 -24.74 -7.16 -10.27
C PHE A 130 -23.23 -7.28 -10.05
N ASN A 131 -22.43 -7.24 -11.13
CA ASN A 131 -20.99 -7.33 -11.01
C ASN A 131 -20.43 -6.20 -10.15
N HIS A 132 -20.91 -4.97 -10.36
CA HIS A 132 -20.50 -3.82 -9.55
C HIS A 132 -20.90 -3.97 -8.07
N ALA A 133 -22.17 -4.32 -7.80
CA ALA A 133 -22.66 -4.53 -6.44
C ALA A 133 -21.87 -5.64 -5.72
N ILE A 134 -21.64 -6.78 -6.37
CA ILE A 134 -20.85 -7.90 -5.84
C ILE A 134 -19.43 -7.42 -5.45
N MET A 135 -18.76 -6.62 -6.29
CA MET A 135 -17.44 -6.08 -5.95
C MET A 135 -17.49 -5.19 -4.71
N VAL A 136 -18.46 -4.29 -4.61
CA VAL A 136 -18.61 -3.39 -3.45
C VAL A 136 -18.90 -4.17 -2.17
N PHE A 137 -19.76 -5.18 -2.21
CA PHE A 137 -20.03 -6.02 -1.03
C PHE A 137 -18.84 -6.91 -0.66
N ALA A 138 -18.03 -7.33 -1.62
CA ALA A 138 -16.77 -8.02 -1.36
C ALA A 138 -15.76 -7.11 -0.62
N GLU A 139 -15.63 -5.84 -1.03
CA GLU A 139 -14.82 -4.83 -0.34
C GLU A 139 -15.31 -4.58 1.09
N ARG A 140 -16.61 -4.49 1.27
CA ARG A 140 -17.25 -4.34 2.60
C ARG A 140 -17.15 -5.59 3.47
N LYS A 141 -16.73 -6.72 2.91
CA LYS A 141 -16.65 -8.04 3.57
C LYS A 141 -18.00 -8.55 4.08
N ASP A 142 -19.08 -8.17 3.43
CA ASP A 142 -20.42 -8.67 3.76
C ASP A 142 -20.75 -9.91 2.92
N PHE A 143 -20.44 -11.06 3.49
CA PHE A 143 -20.55 -12.35 2.79
C PHE A 143 -21.98 -12.89 2.70
N ILE A 144 -22.89 -12.41 3.57
CA ILE A 144 -24.31 -12.78 3.47
C ILE A 144 -24.91 -12.10 2.24
N ALA A 145 -24.64 -10.81 2.07
CA ALA A 145 -25.08 -10.07 0.88
C ALA A 145 -24.46 -10.64 -0.40
N LEU A 146 -23.15 -11.00 -0.36
CA LEU A 146 -22.49 -11.66 -1.49
C LEU A 146 -23.14 -12.99 -1.88
N ASP A 147 -23.39 -13.86 -0.90
CA ASP A 147 -24.03 -15.17 -1.16
C ASP A 147 -25.42 -14.98 -1.79
N ILE A 148 -26.20 -13.97 -1.36
CA ILE A 148 -27.50 -13.61 -1.93
C ILE A 148 -27.35 -13.13 -3.37
N LEU A 149 -26.50 -12.13 -3.62
CA LEU A 149 -26.34 -11.56 -4.96
C LEU A 149 -25.79 -12.56 -5.98
N ILE A 150 -24.84 -13.42 -5.58
CA ILE A 150 -24.32 -14.48 -6.46
C ILE A 150 -25.41 -15.51 -6.76
N SER A 151 -26.23 -15.87 -5.77
CA SER A 151 -27.36 -16.79 -5.97
C SER A 151 -28.42 -16.20 -6.89
N ASP A 152 -28.72 -14.91 -6.75
CA ASP A 152 -29.73 -14.25 -7.58
C ASP A 152 -29.20 -14.02 -9.00
N LEU A 153 -27.93 -13.61 -9.17
CA LEU A 153 -27.28 -13.56 -10.49
C LEU A 153 -27.37 -14.93 -11.22
N GLN A 154 -27.18 -16.03 -10.48
CA GLN A 154 -27.30 -17.38 -11.04
C GLN A 154 -28.75 -17.73 -11.44
N LYS A 155 -29.76 -17.31 -10.64
CA LYS A 155 -31.18 -17.57 -10.96
C LYS A 155 -31.63 -16.80 -12.21
N GLU A 156 -31.18 -15.58 -12.36
CA GLU A 156 -31.44 -14.70 -13.50
C GLU A 156 -30.61 -15.09 -14.75
N HIS A 157 -29.84 -16.15 -14.67
CA HIS A 157 -28.92 -16.57 -15.74
C HIS A 157 -27.96 -15.46 -16.18
N GLY A 158 -27.60 -14.58 -15.25
CA GLY A 158 -26.72 -13.45 -15.50
C GLY A 158 -25.25 -13.88 -15.64
N LYS A 159 -24.43 -12.94 -16.14
CA LYS A 159 -23.01 -13.16 -16.43
C LYS A 159 -22.14 -12.50 -15.36
N MET A 160 -21.30 -13.29 -14.69
CA MET A 160 -20.21 -12.77 -13.86
C MET A 160 -18.97 -12.50 -14.72
N ASN A 161 -18.36 -11.33 -14.59
CA ASN A 161 -17.08 -11.07 -15.25
C ASN A 161 -15.90 -11.62 -14.43
N VAL A 162 -14.77 -11.86 -15.09
CA VAL A 162 -13.57 -12.45 -14.46
C VAL A 162 -13.00 -11.55 -13.36
N GLU A 163 -13.12 -10.23 -13.52
CA GLU A 163 -12.64 -9.26 -12.53
C GLU A 163 -13.46 -9.33 -11.24
N THR A 164 -14.79 -9.41 -11.34
CA THR A 164 -15.68 -9.64 -10.20
C THR A 164 -15.35 -10.95 -9.50
N PHE A 165 -15.17 -12.05 -10.27
CA PHE A 165 -14.73 -13.32 -9.71
C PHE A 165 -13.42 -13.18 -8.95
N ARG A 166 -12.41 -12.48 -9.52
CA ARG A 166 -11.11 -12.24 -8.88
C ARG A 166 -11.27 -11.55 -7.52
N VAL A 167 -12.03 -10.46 -7.47
CA VAL A 167 -12.26 -9.68 -6.23
C VAL A 167 -12.96 -10.52 -5.17
N VAL A 168 -13.99 -11.29 -5.57
CA VAL A 168 -14.74 -12.17 -4.65
C VAL A 168 -13.87 -13.32 -4.13
N ALA A 169 -13.10 -13.97 -5.01
CA ALA A 169 -12.18 -15.04 -4.62
C ALA A 169 -11.13 -14.54 -3.63
N GLU A 170 -10.53 -13.36 -3.88
CA GLU A 170 -9.61 -12.73 -2.95
C GLU A 170 -10.26 -12.40 -1.60
N ALA A 171 -11.49 -11.87 -1.61
CA ALA A 171 -12.22 -11.54 -0.39
C ALA A 171 -12.50 -12.79 0.45
N PHE A 172 -12.97 -13.88 -0.17
CA PHE A 172 -13.19 -15.15 0.52
C PHE A 172 -11.90 -15.71 1.12
N VAL A 173 -10.81 -15.75 0.34
CA VAL A 173 -9.52 -16.28 0.81
C VAL A 173 -8.91 -15.39 1.91
N LYS A 174 -9.03 -14.05 1.82
CA LYS A 174 -8.55 -13.13 2.87
C LYS A 174 -9.18 -13.40 4.24
N LEU A 175 -10.38 -13.96 4.27
CA LEU A 175 -11.11 -14.32 5.49
C LEU A 175 -11.03 -15.79 5.88
N GLY A 176 -10.19 -16.57 5.22
CA GLY A 176 -10.06 -18.00 5.52
C GLY A 176 -11.24 -18.84 5.05
N LYS A 177 -11.97 -18.39 4.02
CA LYS A 177 -13.06 -19.12 3.37
C LYS A 177 -12.64 -19.63 1.99
N GLU A 178 -11.44 -20.19 1.89
CA GLU A 178 -10.85 -20.65 0.63
C GLU A 178 -11.68 -21.72 -0.06
N ASP A 179 -12.43 -22.55 0.69
CA ASP A 179 -13.31 -23.57 0.12
C ASP A 179 -14.53 -22.95 -0.58
N LYS A 180 -15.03 -21.80 -0.11
CA LYS A 180 -16.04 -21.02 -0.84
C LYS A 180 -15.50 -20.46 -2.14
N ALA A 181 -14.28 -19.93 -2.13
CA ALA A 181 -13.62 -19.44 -3.34
C ALA A 181 -13.46 -20.56 -4.37
N LEU A 182 -13.02 -21.75 -3.95
CA LEU A 182 -12.93 -22.94 -4.81
C LEU A 182 -14.30 -23.42 -5.29
N GLY A 183 -15.31 -23.35 -4.43
CA GLY A 183 -16.70 -23.67 -4.79
C GLY A 183 -17.26 -22.75 -5.87
N LEU A 184 -16.99 -21.44 -5.74
CA LEU A 184 -17.35 -20.44 -6.75
C LEU A 184 -16.63 -20.71 -8.07
N PHE A 185 -15.30 -20.98 -8.03
CA PHE A 185 -14.53 -21.32 -9.23
C PHE A 185 -15.09 -22.54 -9.96
N LYS A 186 -15.48 -23.60 -9.23
CA LYS A 186 -16.10 -24.80 -9.80
C LYS A 186 -17.47 -24.53 -10.47
N ASN A 187 -18.17 -23.50 -10.01
CA ASN A 187 -19.50 -23.13 -10.50
C ASN A 187 -19.51 -21.95 -11.48
N LEU A 188 -18.36 -21.50 -11.99
CA LEU A 188 -18.27 -20.36 -12.92
C LEU A 188 -19.13 -20.56 -14.18
N ASP A 189 -19.24 -21.78 -14.68
CA ASP A 189 -20.10 -22.10 -15.86
C ASP A 189 -21.57 -21.74 -15.63
N LYS A 190 -22.06 -21.91 -14.37
CA LYS A 190 -23.43 -21.54 -13.99
C LYS A 190 -23.64 -20.02 -13.96
N LEU A 191 -22.57 -19.26 -13.87
CA LEU A 191 -22.53 -17.80 -13.89
C LEU A 191 -22.07 -17.27 -15.26
N ARG A 192 -22.11 -18.10 -16.30
CA ARG A 192 -21.71 -17.76 -17.68
C ARG A 192 -20.32 -17.11 -17.75
N CYS A 193 -19.45 -17.44 -16.80
CA CYS A 193 -18.06 -17.00 -16.75
C CYS A 193 -17.15 -18.16 -17.19
N ALA A 194 -16.30 -17.91 -18.17
CA ALA A 194 -15.40 -18.93 -18.70
C ALA A 194 -14.35 -19.37 -17.63
N ARG A 195 -14.13 -20.68 -17.53
CA ARG A 195 -13.00 -21.23 -16.77
C ARG A 195 -11.77 -21.31 -17.68
N ASP A 196 -11.29 -20.15 -18.07
CA ASP A 196 -10.10 -19.98 -18.90
C ASP A 196 -8.82 -19.75 -18.06
N GLY A 197 -7.70 -19.56 -18.73
CA GLY A 197 -6.43 -19.30 -18.06
C GLY A 197 -6.44 -18.07 -17.15
N VAL A 198 -7.26 -17.04 -17.45
CA VAL A 198 -7.36 -15.82 -16.64
C VAL A 198 -8.08 -16.12 -15.32
N SER A 199 -9.18 -16.85 -15.36
CA SER A 199 -9.91 -17.27 -14.16
C SER A 199 -9.11 -18.25 -13.29
N VAL A 200 -8.32 -19.14 -13.93
CA VAL A 200 -7.37 -20.01 -13.21
C VAL A 200 -6.27 -19.16 -12.53
N CYS A 201 -5.70 -18.18 -13.23
CA CYS A 201 -4.73 -17.24 -12.61
C CYS A 201 -5.34 -16.49 -11.42
N ALA A 202 -6.58 -16.05 -11.52
CA ALA A 202 -7.26 -15.31 -10.46
C ALA A 202 -7.41 -16.16 -9.19
N ILE A 203 -7.91 -17.39 -9.29
CA ILE A 203 -8.07 -18.27 -8.12
C ILE A 203 -6.74 -18.71 -7.54
N VAL A 204 -5.73 -19.02 -8.38
CA VAL A 204 -4.38 -19.38 -7.94
C VAL A 204 -3.72 -18.22 -7.18
N SER A 205 -3.84 -16.99 -7.71
CA SER A 205 -3.32 -15.79 -7.05
C SER A 205 -4.00 -15.55 -5.69
N ALA A 206 -5.33 -15.66 -5.65
CA ALA A 206 -6.08 -15.53 -4.40
C ALA A 206 -5.62 -16.54 -3.34
N LEU A 207 -5.58 -17.83 -3.69
CA LEU A 207 -5.15 -18.90 -2.78
C LEU A 207 -3.71 -18.70 -2.30
N CYS A 208 -2.78 -18.38 -3.20
CA CYS A 208 -1.38 -18.17 -2.87
C CYS A 208 -1.15 -16.95 -1.98
N SER A 209 -2.00 -15.92 -2.05
CA SER A 209 -1.90 -14.71 -1.21
C SER A 209 -1.93 -15.00 0.30
N LYS A 210 -2.58 -16.10 0.70
CA LYS A 210 -2.69 -16.58 2.10
C LYS A 210 -1.98 -17.91 2.36
N GLY A 211 -1.18 -18.37 1.40
CA GLY A 211 -0.36 -19.57 1.56
C GLY A 211 -1.09 -20.88 1.30
N HIS A 212 -2.28 -20.88 0.67
CA HIS A 212 -2.95 -22.11 0.28
C HIS A 212 -2.34 -22.72 -1.00
N ALA A 213 -1.01 -22.72 -1.09
CA ALA A 213 -0.25 -23.12 -2.27
C ALA A 213 -0.56 -24.56 -2.73
N ARG A 214 -0.76 -25.50 -1.81
CA ARG A 214 -1.12 -26.88 -2.15
C ARG A 214 -2.48 -26.97 -2.85
N LYS A 215 -3.50 -26.20 -2.39
CA LYS A 215 -4.79 -26.13 -3.05
C LYS A 215 -4.67 -25.47 -4.43
N ALA A 216 -3.83 -24.44 -4.53
CA ALA A 216 -3.54 -23.76 -5.80
C ALA A 216 -2.86 -24.69 -6.81
N GLU A 217 -1.87 -25.49 -6.41
CA GLU A 217 -1.24 -26.53 -7.25
C GLU A 217 -2.27 -27.54 -7.76
N GLY A 218 -3.22 -27.97 -6.92
CA GLY A 218 -4.30 -28.84 -7.33
C GLY A 218 -5.16 -28.24 -8.45
N VAL A 219 -5.47 -26.93 -8.38
CA VAL A 219 -6.18 -26.25 -9.47
C VAL A 219 -5.34 -26.22 -10.75
N VAL A 220 -4.08 -25.85 -10.65
CA VAL A 220 -3.14 -25.80 -11.80
C VAL A 220 -3.02 -27.15 -12.47
N TRP A 221 -2.93 -28.22 -11.69
CA TRP A 221 -2.78 -29.57 -12.23
C TRP A 221 -4.00 -30.02 -13.04
N HIS A 222 -5.22 -29.66 -12.61
CA HIS A 222 -6.45 -30.01 -13.30
C HIS A 222 -6.73 -29.15 -14.56
N HIS A 223 -6.10 -27.97 -14.65
CA HIS A 223 -6.35 -26.97 -15.70
C HIS A 223 -5.09 -26.66 -16.53
N LYS A 224 -4.23 -27.67 -16.75
CA LYS A 224 -2.96 -27.48 -17.48
C LYS A 224 -3.12 -26.94 -18.89
N ASN A 225 -4.19 -27.32 -19.57
CA ASN A 225 -4.43 -26.94 -20.97
C ASN A 225 -4.89 -25.48 -21.09
N GLU A 226 -5.61 -24.99 -20.10
CA GLU A 226 -6.17 -23.64 -20.07
C GLU A 226 -5.15 -22.57 -19.72
N ILE A 227 -4.01 -22.96 -19.12
CA ILE A 227 -2.97 -22.03 -18.65
C ILE A 227 -1.85 -21.79 -19.67
N LEU A 228 -1.96 -22.33 -20.88
CA LEU A 228 -0.93 -22.15 -21.91
C LEU A 228 -0.65 -20.67 -22.19
N GLY A 229 0.64 -20.28 -22.06
CA GLY A 229 1.07 -18.88 -22.17
C GLY A 229 1.01 -18.06 -20.89
N LEU A 230 0.42 -18.60 -19.81
CA LEU A 230 0.32 -17.96 -18.50
C LEU A 230 1.17 -18.64 -17.41
N GLU A 231 1.95 -19.64 -17.80
CA GLU A 231 2.73 -20.48 -16.87
C GLU A 231 3.65 -19.64 -15.98
N SER A 232 4.32 -18.65 -16.53
CA SER A 232 5.22 -17.77 -15.75
C SER A 232 4.51 -17.07 -14.61
N VAL A 233 3.29 -16.56 -14.84
CA VAL A 233 2.49 -15.87 -13.83
C VAL A 233 2.02 -16.84 -12.77
N ILE A 234 1.57 -18.01 -13.16
CA ILE A 234 1.09 -19.07 -12.27
C ILE A 234 2.23 -19.57 -11.36
N TYR A 235 3.38 -19.90 -11.94
CA TYR A 235 4.54 -20.34 -11.16
C TYR A 235 5.03 -19.26 -10.18
N ARG A 236 5.03 -17.97 -10.59
CA ARG A 236 5.34 -16.85 -9.66
C ARG A 236 4.38 -16.81 -8.47
N ASN A 237 3.09 -17.02 -8.72
CA ASN A 237 2.09 -17.10 -7.65
C ASN A 237 2.32 -18.30 -6.74
N LEU A 238 2.65 -19.49 -7.28
CA LEU A 238 2.97 -20.68 -6.49
C LEU A 238 4.22 -20.48 -5.62
N VAL A 239 5.30 -19.91 -6.18
CA VAL A 239 6.51 -19.54 -5.43
C VAL A 239 6.16 -18.58 -4.28
N HIS A 240 5.31 -17.58 -4.53
CA HIS A 240 4.83 -16.66 -3.49
C HIS A 240 3.98 -17.39 -2.43
N GLY A 241 3.08 -18.27 -2.84
CA GLY A 241 2.24 -19.03 -1.91
C GLY A 241 3.06 -19.92 -0.97
N TRP A 242 4.08 -20.61 -1.49
CA TRP A 242 5.00 -21.38 -0.66
C TRP A 242 5.92 -20.52 0.22
N PHE A 243 6.25 -19.31 -0.25
CA PHE A 243 6.96 -18.32 0.58
C PHE A 243 6.11 -17.86 1.78
N VAL A 244 4.81 -17.64 1.60
CA VAL A 244 3.90 -17.31 2.71
C VAL A 244 3.88 -18.44 3.75
N ASN A 245 3.93 -19.69 3.30
CA ASN A 245 4.06 -20.87 4.17
C ASN A 245 5.45 -21.05 4.78
N GLY A 246 6.45 -20.29 4.34
CA GLY A 246 7.84 -20.46 4.77
C GLY A 246 8.49 -21.78 4.35
N ASN A 247 7.95 -22.45 3.34
CA ASN A 247 8.41 -23.77 2.90
C ASN A 247 9.49 -23.68 1.81
N VAL A 248 10.74 -23.60 2.24
CA VAL A 248 11.93 -23.50 1.37
C VAL A 248 12.05 -24.71 0.42
N LYS A 249 11.68 -25.91 0.86
CA LYS A 249 11.80 -27.13 0.03
C LYS A 249 10.85 -27.09 -1.16
N GLU A 250 9.60 -26.68 -0.92
CA GLU A 250 8.59 -26.58 -1.99
C GLU A 250 8.90 -25.45 -2.97
N ILE A 251 9.43 -24.31 -2.49
CA ILE A 251 9.88 -23.24 -3.40
C ILE A 251 10.97 -23.77 -4.33
N ARG A 252 11.95 -24.49 -3.81
CA ARG A 252 13.00 -25.08 -4.64
C ARG A 252 12.42 -26.06 -5.66
N ARG A 253 11.50 -26.94 -5.23
CA ARG A 253 10.82 -27.89 -6.13
C ARG A 253 10.11 -27.17 -7.29
N VAL A 254 9.36 -26.09 -6.98
CA VAL A 254 8.63 -25.31 -7.99
C VAL A 254 9.60 -24.62 -8.95
N ILE A 255 10.72 -24.08 -8.48
CA ILE A 255 11.76 -23.48 -9.34
C ILE A 255 12.41 -24.54 -10.26
N GLU A 256 12.70 -25.73 -9.75
CA GLU A 256 13.23 -26.84 -10.55
C GLU A 256 12.21 -27.30 -11.61
N GLU A 257 10.91 -27.33 -11.25
CA GLU A 257 9.84 -27.64 -12.18
C GLU A 257 9.70 -26.58 -13.28
N MET A 258 9.83 -25.27 -12.95
CA MET A 258 9.90 -24.21 -13.96
C MET A 258 11.03 -24.47 -14.97
N LYS A 259 12.22 -24.78 -14.47
CA LYS A 259 13.40 -25.07 -15.31
C LYS A 259 13.17 -26.28 -16.22
N SER A 260 12.61 -27.38 -15.69
CA SER A 260 12.35 -28.59 -16.45
C SER A 260 11.29 -28.39 -17.54
N ASN A 261 10.29 -27.54 -17.27
CA ASN A 261 9.25 -27.16 -18.21
C ASN A 261 9.65 -26.02 -19.16
N ARG A 262 10.92 -25.58 -19.12
CA ARG A 262 11.46 -24.45 -19.92
C ARG A 262 10.74 -23.11 -19.67
N VAL A 263 10.10 -22.98 -18.52
CA VAL A 263 9.51 -21.71 -18.08
C VAL A 263 10.60 -20.84 -17.50
N HIS A 264 10.70 -19.59 -17.95
CA HIS A 264 11.73 -18.65 -17.50
C HIS A 264 11.56 -18.34 -16.01
N VAL A 265 12.59 -18.65 -15.22
CA VAL A 265 12.66 -18.26 -13.81
C VAL A 265 13.18 -16.85 -13.73
N ASP A 266 12.42 -15.92 -13.18
CA ASP A 266 12.77 -14.51 -13.13
C ASP A 266 13.42 -14.09 -11.79
N LEU A 267 13.86 -12.83 -11.73
CA LEU A 267 14.44 -12.22 -10.54
C LEU A 267 13.47 -12.21 -9.34
N PHE A 268 12.15 -12.11 -9.60
CA PHE A 268 11.14 -12.15 -8.54
C PHE A 268 11.10 -13.50 -7.83
N CYS A 269 11.12 -14.60 -8.58
CA CYS A 269 11.14 -15.96 -8.04
C CYS A 269 12.36 -16.19 -7.15
N TYR A 270 13.55 -15.82 -7.64
CA TYR A 270 14.79 -15.96 -6.87
C TYR A 270 14.82 -15.05 -5.62
N ASN A 271 14.40 -13.79 -5.74
CA ASN A 271 14.33 -12.88 -4.60
C ASN A 271 13.30 -13.35 -3.55
N THR A 272 12.19 -13.94 -3.98
CA THR A 272 11.19 -14.54 -3.07
C THR A 272 11.77 -15.77 -2.37
N PHE A 273 12.50 -16.62 -3.08
CA PHE A 273 13.21 -17.74 -2.53
C PHE A 273 14.29 -17.30 -1.53
N LEU A 274 15.09 -16.31 -1.88
CA LEU A 274 16.11 -15.71 -1.01
C LEU A 274 15.50 -15.17 0.29
N ARG A 275 14.37 -14.45 0.19
CA ARG A 275 13.62 -13.99 1.37
C ARG A 275 13.18 -15.15 2.26
N CYS A 276 12.74 -16.26 1.67
CA CYS A 276 12.31 -17.44 2.42
C CYS A 276 13.47 -18.08 3.16
N ILE A 277 14.61 -18.31 2.49
CA ILE A 277 15.83 -18.85 3.10
C ILE A 277 16.32 -17.95 4.23
N CYS A 278 16.42 -16.65 3.98
CA CYS A 278 16.89 -15.68 4.97
C CYS A 278 15.98 -15.65 6.21
N LYS A 279 14.65 -15.61 6.03
CA LYS A 279 13.69 -15.64 7.16
C LYS A 279 13.78 -16.93 7.95
N ARG A 280 13.89 -18.08 7.27
CA ARG A 280 14.02 -19.40 7.91
C ARG A 280 15.31 -19.49 8.69
N ASN A 281 16.45 -19.14 8.06
CA ASN A 281 17.74 -19.24 8.71
C ASN A 281 17.88 -18.27 9.89
N LEU A 282 17.32 -17.06 9.77
CA LEU A 282 17.27 -16.10 10.87
C LEU A 282 16.62 -16.71 12.13
N LYS A 283 15.60 -17.56 11.94
CA LYS A 283 14.84 -18.17 13.04
C LYS A 283 15.46 -19.48 13.54
N PHE A 284 15.93 -20.36 12.65
CA PHE A 284 16.26 -21.74 12.96
C PHE A 284 17.74 -22.10 12.81
N ASN A 285 18.48 -21.42 11.94
CA ASN A 285 19.90 -21.68 11.66
C ASN A 285 20.67 -20.40 11.32
N PRO A 286 20.87 -19.50 12.29
CA PRO A 286 21.52 -18.21 12.01
C PRO A 286 22.94 -18.34 11.46
N SER A 287 23.68 -19.41 11.79
CA SER A 287 25.07 -19.60 11.33
C SER A 287 25.18 -19.77 9.82
N SER A 288 24.23 -20.45 9.17
CA SER A 288 24.23 -20.65 7.72
C SER A 288 23.56 -19.52 6.93
N LEU A 289 23.04 -18.48 7.59
CA LEU A 289 22.29 -17.39 6.93
C LEU A 289 23.06 -16.77 5.76
N VAL A 290 24.32 -16.38 5.98
CA VAL A 290 25.13 -15.70 4.95
C VAL A 290 25.52 -16.68 3.85
N GLN A 291 25.98 -17.87 4.22
CA GLN A 291 26.46 -18.86 3.26
C GLN A 291 25.33 -19.30 2.31
N ASP A 292 24.16 -19.68 2.86
CA ASP A 292 23.04 -20.14 2.06
C ASP A 292 22.49 -19.03 1.14
N ALA A 293 22.44 -17.80 1.66
CA ALA A 293 21.98 -16.65 0.87
C ALA A 293 22.95 -16.33 -0.29
N LEU A 294 24.26 -16.29 -0.02
CA LEU A 294 25.26 -16.04 -1.06
C LEU A 294 25.34 -17.18 -2.08
N ASN A 295 25.21 -18.44 -1.65
CA ASN A 295 25.13 -19.58 -2.55
C ASN A 295 23.95 -19.44 -3.52
N LEU A 296 22.78 -19.02 -3.03
CA LEU A 296 21.62 -18.78 -3.90
C LEU A 296 21.83 -17.59 -4.86
N ILE A 297 22.48 -16.52 -4.40
CA ILE A 297 22.82 -15.37 -5.27
C ILE A 297 23.82 -15.80 -6.38
N VAL A 298 24.77 -16.67 -6.06
CA VAL A 298 25.68 -17.23 -7.07
C VAL A 298 24.91 -18.16 -8.03
N GLU A 299 24.01 -19.00 -7.53
CA GLU A 299 23.12 -19.85 -8.34
C GLU A 299 22.27 -19.01 -9.31
N MET A 300 21.72 -17.86 -8.87
CA MET A 300 21.03 -16.93 -9.76
C MET A 300 21.92 -16.53 -10.95
N LYS A 301 23.14 -16.09 -10.66
CA LYS A 301 24.10 -15.64 -11.68
C LYS A 301 24.47 -16.76 -12.64
N SER A 302 24.68 -17.97 -12.15
CA SER A 302 25.01 -19.15 -13.00
C SER A 302 23.84 -19.55 -13.92
N ASN A 303 22.59 -19.25 -13.53
CA ASN A 303 21.39 -19.46 -14.35
C ASN A 303 21.06 -18.25 -15.27
N GLY A 304 22.01 -17.32 -15.44
CA GLY A 304 21.83 -16.15 -16.31
C GLY A 304 20.97 -15.02 -15.73
N ILE A 305 20.59 -15.10 -14.45
CA ILE A 305 19.82 -14.05 -13.78
C ILE A 305 20.77 -13.14 -13.01
N ILE A 306 20.87 -11.90 -13.42
CA ILE A 306 21.76 -10.92 -12.79
C ILE A 306 21.17 -10.52 -11.42
N PRO A 307 21.91 -10.79 -10.30
CA PRO A 307 21.47 -10.33 -8.98
C PRO A 307 21.40 -8.81 -8.93
N SER A 308 20.33 -8.28 -8.38
CA SER A 308 20.13 -6.84 -8.19
C SER A 308 20.50 -6.39 -6.78
N VAL A 309 20.59 -5.08 -6.57
CA VAL A 309 20.75 -4.47 -5.24
C VAL A 309 19.68 -4.97 -4.27
N VAL A 310 18.44 -5.18 -4.75
CA VAL A 310 17.34 -5.74 -3.96
C VAL A 310 17.68 -7.13 -3.40
N SER A 311 18.40 -7.97 -4.16
CA SER A 311 18.82 -9.30 -3.70
C SER A 311 19.75 -9.19 -2.48
N PHE A 312 20.71 -8.28 -2.52
CA PHE A 312 21.63 -8.04 -1.39
C PHE A 312 20.93 -7.35 -0.21
N ASN A 313 20.02 -6.40 -0.49
CA ASN A 313 19.26 -5.71 0.56
C ASN A 313 18.33 -6.66 1.35
N ILE A 314 17.87 -7.77 0.74
CA ILE A 314 17.17 -8.83 1.45
C ILE A 314 18.08 -9.46 2.52
N LEU A 315 19.31 -9.83 2.16
CA LEU A 315 20.29 -10.41 3.09
C LEU A 315 20.71 -9.38 4.15
N LEU A 316 21.07 -8.15 3.73
CA LEU A 316 21.45 -7.06 4.65
C LEU A 316 20.35 -6.78 5.67
N SER A 317 19.08 -6.71 5.26
CA SER A 317 17.95 -6.52 6.18
C SER A 317 17.87 -7.61 7.24
N CYS A 318 18.13 -8.86 6.88
CA CYS A 318 18.13 -9.97 7.84
C CYS A 318 19.33 -9.93 8.79
N LEU A 319 20.52 -9.59 8.28
CA LEU A 319 21.74 -9.43 9.10
C LEU A 319 21.59 -8.26 10.10
N CYS A 320 21.00 -7.16 9.66
CA CYS A 320 20.74 -6.00 10.52
C CYS A 320 19.73 -6.33 11.63
N LYS A 321 18.67 -7.10 11.33
CA LYS A 321 17.71 -7.59 12.34
C LYS A 321 18.40 -8.53 13.36
N ALA A 322 19.31 -9.36 12.90
CA ALA A 322 20.11 -10.25 13.76
C ALA A 322 21.26 -9.52 14.48
N ARG A 323 21.48 -8.21 14.25
CA ARG A 323 22.63 -7.44 14.74
C ARG A 323 24.00 -8.05 14.38
N ARG A 324 24.09 -8.76 13.24
CA ARG A 324 25.32 -9.39 12.73
C ARG A 324 26.15 -8.38 11.93
N VAL A 325 26.71 -7.43 12.67
CA VAL A 325 27.33 -6.22 12.13
C VAL A 325 28.52 -6.50 11.21
N LYS A 326 29.43 -7.41 11.63
CA LYS A 326 30.62 -7.76 10.84
C LYS A 326 30.26 -8.33 9.47
N GLU A 327 29.25 -9.19 9.42
CA GLU A 327 28.80 -9.80 8.18
C GLU A 327 28.02 -8.82 7.31
N ALA A 328 27.19 -7.95 7.91
CA ALA A 328 26.51 -6.90 7.17
C ALA A 328 27.53 -5.97 6.48
N TYR A 329 28.62 -5.60 7.18
CA TYR A 329 29.72 -4.84 6.63
C TYR A 329 30.42 -5.60 5.47
N GLY A 330 30.72 -6.89 5.67
CA GLY A 330 31.34 -7.72 4.64
C GLY A 330 30.47 -7.91 3.40
N VAL A 331 29.15 -7.99 3.56
CA VAL A 331 28.21 -8.05 2.42
C VAL A 331 28.22 -6.74 1.65
N LEU A 332 28.14 -5.59 2.32
CA LEU A 332 28.12 -4.27 1.70
C LEU A 332 29.40 -3.99 0.91
N PHE A 333 30.57 -4.15 1.54
CA PHE A 333 31.84 -3.70 0.97
C PHE A 333 32.60 -4.76 0.18
N GLN A 334 32.32 -6.04 0.39
CA GLN A 334 33.06 -7.14 -0.27
C GLN A 334 32.17 -7.94 -1.21
N SER A 335 31.05 -8.49 -0.71
CA SER A 335 30.25 -9.44 -1.48
C SER A 335 29.55 -8.76 -2.65
N MET A 336 28.98 -7.55 -2.46
CA MET A 336 28.33 -6.80 -3.53
C MET A 336 29.34 -6.44 -4.64
N LYS A 337 30.48 -5.87 -4.29
CA LYS A 337 31.56 -5.52 -5.26
C LYS A 337 32.06 -6.75 -6.01
N LYS A 338 32.31 -7.88 -5.32
CA LYS A 338 32.78 -9.13 -5.94
C LYS A 338 31.79 -9.70 -6.97
N LEU A 339 30.50 -9.51 -6.75
CA LEU A 339 29.45 -9.99 -7.64
C LEU A 339 29.01 -8.96 -8.70
N GLY A 340 29.65 -7.78 -8.71
CA GLY A 340 29.43 -6.72 -9.70
C GLY A 340 28.15 -5.91 -9.45
N CYS A 341 27.76 -5.78 -8.18
CA CYS A 341 26.59 -5.01 -7.77
C CYS A 341 27.03 -3.81 -6.91
N SER A 342 26.69 -2.58 -7.33
CA SER A 342 26.97 -1.37 -6.56
C SER A 342 25.87 -1.17 -5.51
N PRO A 343 26.25 -0.87 -4.24
CA PRO A 343 25.29 -0.53 -3.20
C PRO A 343 24.49 0.75 -3.52
N ASP A 344 23.23 0.79 -3.14
CA ASP A 344 22.41 1.98 -3.16
C ASP A 344 22.37 2.65 -1.76
N TRP A 345 21.74 3.84 -1.66
CA TRP A 345 21.60 4.53 -0.38
C TRP A 345 20.88 3.68 0.69
N PHE A 346 19.98 2.78 0.26
CA PHE A 346 19.24 1.91 1.19
C PHE A 346 20.14 0.78 1.74
N SER A 347 21.07 0.26 0.94
CA SER A 347 22.11 -0.67 1.40
C SER A 347 22.97 -0.05 2.51
N TYR A 348 23.43 1.19 2.29
CA TYR A 348 24.18 1.97 3.29
C TYR A 348 23.34 2.23 4.54
N TYR A 349 22.07 2.66 4.37
CA TYR A 349 21.14 2.89 5.48
C TYR A 349 21.04 1.69 6.42
N LEU A 350 20.85 0.49 5.86
CA LEU A 350 20.71 -0.72 6.66
C LEU A 350 21.94 -0.95 7.54
N VAL A 351 23.13 -0.81 6.97
CA VAL A 351 24.40 -1.05 7.69
C VAL A 351 24.69 0.07 8.70
N VAL A 352 24.53 1.33 8.32
CA VAL A 352 24.73 2.46 9.26
C VAL A 352 23.76 2.37 10.44
N ARG A 353 22.49 2.07 10.16
CA ARG A 353 21.47 1.90 11.19
C ARG A 353 21.87 0.84 12.23
N VAL A 354 22.34 -0.33 11.79
CA VAL A 354 22.76 -1.36 12.76
C VAL A 354 24.05 -0.98 13.49
N MET A 355 24.98 -0.23 12.86
CA MET A 355 26.16 0.32 13.54
C MET A 355 25.74 1.22 14.69
N TYR A 356 24.81 2.16 14.46
CA TYR A 356 24.31 3.06 15.50
C TYR A 356 23.59 2.30 16.62
N LEU A 357 22.69 1.36 16.28
CA LEU A 357 21.99 0.54 17.26
C LEU A 357 22.89 -0.36 18.11
N THR A 358 24.12 -0.60 17.68
CA THR A 358 25.12 -1.42 18.39
C THR A 358 26.25 -0.61 18.99
N GLY A 359 26.10 0.73 19.05
CA GLY A 359 27.06 1.63 19.70
C GLY A 359 28.33 1.94 18.88
N ARG A 360 28.37 1.54 17.61
CA ARG A 360 29.54 1.77 16.73
C ARG A 360 29.42 3.05 15.92
N PHE A 361 29.22 4.18 16.62
CA PHE A 361 28.88 5.48 16.01
C PHE A 361 29.97 5.97 15.06
N GLY A 362 31.25 5.88 15.43
CA GLY A 362 32.38 6.32 14.60
C GLY A 362 32.48 5.54 13.29
N ILE A 363 32.19 4.22 13.32
CA ILE A 363 32.17 3.40 12.09
C ILE A 363 30.97 3.78 11.24
N GLY A 364 29.79 3.95 11.83
CA GLY A 364 28.59 4.39 11.11
C GLY A 364 28.80 5.73 10.40
N ASN A 365 29.42 6.71 11.07
CA ASN A 365 29.73 8.00 10.47
C ASN A 365 30.71 7.90 9.29
N ARG A 366 31.74 7.06 9.39
CA ARG A 366 32.67 6.81 8.28
C ARG A 366 31.95 6.16 7.07
N ILE A 367 31.03 5.24 7.30
CA ILE A 367 30.25 4.63 6.23
C ILE A 367 29.38 5.66 5.50
N VAL A 368 28.83 6.65 6.23
CA VAL A 368 28.09 7.77 5.61
C VAL A 368 29.02 8.64 4.76
N ASP A 369 30.25 8.91 5.24
CA ASP A 369 31.23 9.67 4.47
C ASP A 369 31.65 8.90 3.20
N GLU A 370 31.97 7.61 3.32
CA GLU A 370 32.32 6.73 2.21
C GLU A 370 31.19 6.63 1.15
N MET A 371 29.93 6.58 1.61
CA MET A 371 28.75 6.64 0.71
C MET A 371 28.75 7.92 -0.14
N THR A 372 29.05 9.04 0.51
CA THR A 372 29.08 10.37 -0.15
C THR A 372 30.27 10.47 -1.12
N GLU A 373 31.44 9.95 -0.75
CA GLU A 373 32.66 9.90 -1.58
C GLU A 373 32.46 9.00 -2.81
N GLU A 374 31.72 7.89 -2.67
CA GLU A 374 31.35 7.03 -3.80
C GLU A 374 30.25 7.66 -4.69
N GLY A 375 29.79 8.88 -4.40
CA GLY A 375 28.79 9.62 -5.18
C GLY A 375 27.35 9.08 -5.03
N VAL A 376 27.05 8.29 -4.00
CA VAL A 376 25.70 7.77 -3.76
C VAL A 376 24.87 8.87 -3.08
N VAL A 377 23.88 9.38 -3.80
CA VAL A 377 22.96 10.41 -3.29
C VAL A 377 21.89 9.75 -2.43
N ALA A 378 21.84 10.15 -1.17
CA ALA A 378 20.84 9.67 -0.23
C ALA A 378 19.59 10.58 -0.23
N GLU A 379 18.42 9.97 -0.08
CA GLU A 379 17.17 10.70 0.12
C GLU A 379 17.12 11.36 1.50
N PRO A 380 16.33 12.45 1.68
CA PRO A 380 16.14 13.08 3.00
C PRO A 380 15.66 12.10 4.09
N THR A 381 14.91 11.08 3.72
CA THR A 381 14.45 10.00 4.60
C THR A 381 15.58 9.20 5.23
N PHE A 382 16.69 8.99 4.50
CA PHE A 382 17.89 8.34 5.01
C PHE A 382 18.43 9.06 6.27
N TYR A 383 18.64 10.38 6.15
CA TYR A 383 19.19 11.18 7.24
C TYR A 383 18.19 11.31 8.40
N ARG A 384 16.93 11.60 8.11
CA ARG A 384 15.86 11.73 9.11
C ARG A 384 15.75 10.48 9.98
N ASP A 385 15.70 9.32 9.34
CA ASP A 385 15.51 8.05 10.06
C ASP A 385 16.77 7.69 10.90
N LEU A 386 17.97 7.99 10.39
CA LEU A 386 19.21 7.80 11.16
C LEU A 386 19.35 8.80 12.33
N VAL A 387 18.94 10.05 12.15
CA VAL A 387 18.85 11.04 13.23
C VAL A 387 17.88 10.54 14.31
N SER A 388 16.72 10.02 13.90
CA SER A 388 15.75 9.43 14.84
C SER A 388 16.35 8.26 15.64
N VAL A 389 17.12 7.38 14.98
CA VAL A 389 17.84 6.29 15.68
C VAL A 389 18.84 6.83 16.69
N LEU A 390 19.66 7.84 16.32
CA LEU A 390 20.65 8.45 17.20
C LEU A 390 20.01 9.15 18.40
N CYS A 391 18.89 9.86 18.18
CA CYS A 391 18.09 10.46 19.25
C CYS A 391 17.51 9.37 20.19
N GLY A 392 17.07 8.24 19.64
CA GLY A 392 16.54 7.11 20.40
C GLY A 392 17.58 6.41 21.28
N VAL A 393 18.84 6.41 20.87
CA VAL A 393 19.97 5.87 21.67
C VAL A 393 20.74 6.96 22.46
N GLU A 394 20.15 8.14 22.60
CA GLU A 394 20.68 9.26 23.38
C GLU A 394 22.07 9.78 22.94
N ARG A 395 22.32 9.70 21.64
CA ARG A 395 23.55 10.21 21.02
C ARG A 395 23.30 11.47 20.20
N VAL A 396 22.77 12.50 20.88
CA VAL A 396 22.30 13.76 20.27
C VAL A 396 23.40 14.49 19.51
N ASN A 397 24.65 14.50 20.02
CA ASN A 397 25.79 15.12 19.33
C ASN A 397 26.08 14.46 17.97
N HIS A 398 25.97 13.12 17.88
CA HIS A 398 26.10 12.43 16.59
C HIS A 398 24.92 12.72 15.65
N ALA A 399 23.72 12.87 16.22
CA ALA A 399 22.52 13.25 15.46
C ALA A 399 22.65 14.67 14.87
N LEU A 400 23.16 15.63 15.64
CA LEU A 400 23.47 16.99 15.17
C LEU A 400 24.49 16.98 14.02
N ASN A 401 25.60 16.25 14.18
CA ASN A 401 26.61 16.12 13.11
C ASN A 401 26.03 15.53 11.83
N LEU A 402 25.14 14.54 11.95
CA LEU A 402 24.47 13.93 10.82
C LEU A 402 23.47 14.90 10.16
N PHE A 403 22.79 15.71 10.96
CA PHE A 403 21.89 16.75 10.47
C PHE A 403 22.64 17.85 9.71
N GLU A 404 23.82 18.25 10.17
CA GLU A 404 24.68 19.19 9.42
C GLU A 404 25.13 18.61 8.07
N LYS A 405 25.42 17.30 8.00
CA LYS A 405 25.69 16.63 6.72
C LYS A 405 24.45 16.64 5.80
N MET A 406 23.26 16.36 6.36
CA MET A 406 22.01 16.43 5.61
C MET A 406 21.78 17.81 4.99
N LYS A 407 22.02 18.89 5.74
CA LYS A 407 21.84 20.26 5.26
C LYS A 407 22.77 20.62 4.09
N LYS A 408 23.94 19.97 4.00
CA LYS A 408 24.90 20.17 2.90
C LYS A 408 24.51 19.42 1.63
N VAL A 409 23.87 18.27 1.74
CA VAL A 409 23.61 17.36 0.62
C VAL A 409 22.18 17.46 0.12
N CYS A 410 21.22 17.66 1.02
CA CYS A 410 19.79 17.66 0.70
C CYS A 410 19.25 19.09 0.71
N VAL A 411 18.46 19.45 -0.29
CA VAL A 411 17.67 20.68 -0.30
C VAL A 411 16.23 20.33 0.05
N GLY A 412 15.63 20.98 1.04
CA GLY A 412 14.23 20.73 1.38
C GLY A 412 13.81 21.22 2.77
N ASN A 413 12.60 20.82 3.13
CA ASN A 413 12.04 21.11 4.46
C ASN A 413 12.57 20.11 5.49
N TYR A 414 13.31 20.64 6.50
CA TYR A 414 13.88 19.84 7.58
C TYR A 414 12.99 19.79 8.83
N GLY A 415 11.75 20.28 8.77
CA GLY A 415 10.82 20.36 9.89
C GLY A 415 10.79 19.10 10.77
N PRO A 416 10.59 17.90 10.21
CA PRO A 416 10.57 16.67 11.01
C PRO A 416 11.88 16.38 11.76
N VAL A 417 13.04 16.88 11.28
CA VAL A 417 14.33 16.69 11.95
C VAL A 417 14.51 17.70 13.09
N TYR A 418 14.08 18.94 12.88
CA TYR A 418 14.05 19.96 13.95
C TYR A 418 13.11 19.51 15.07
N ASP A 419 11.91 19.01 14.76
CA ASP A 419 10.93 18.48 15.72
C ASP A 419 11.45 17.29 16.55
N LEU A 420 12.42 16.55 16.01
CA LEU A 420 13.11 15.46 16.73
C LEU A 420 14.24 15.99 17.64
N LEU A 421 15.07 16.90 17.12
CA LEU A 421 16.29 17.34 17.78
C LEU A 421 16.03 18.35 18.90
N ILE A 422 15.16 19.35 18.68
CA ILE A 422 14.89 20.41 19.63
C ILE A 422 14.43 19.87 20.99
N PRO A 423 13.33 19.05 21.04
CA PRO A 423 12.88 18.49 22.31
C PRO A 423 13.92 17.57 22.98
N LYS A 424 14.75 16.89 22.17
CA LYS A 424 15.75 15.96 22.70
C LYS A 424 16.93 16.70 23.32
N LEU A 425 17.35 17.85 22.75
CA LEU A 425 18.37 18.74 23.31
C LEU A 425 17.90 19.35 24.61
N CYS A 426 16.69 19.92 24.64
CA CYS A 426 16.15 20.56 25.83
C CYS A 426 16.01 19.56 27.00
N ARG A 427 15.47 18.36 26.74
CA ARG A 427 15.42 17.29 27.75
C ARG A 427 16.77 16.78 28.19
N GLY A 428 17.82 16.93 27.38
CA GLY A 428 19.22 16.68 27.75
C GLY A 428 19.89 17.83 28.46
N GLY A 429 19.19 18.95 28.74
CA GLY A 429 19.71 20.13 29.41
C GLY A 429 20.42 21.15 28.50
N ASP A 430 20.50 20.89 27.19
CA ASP A 430 21.13 21.77 26.22
C ASP A 430 20.13 22.74 25.58
N PHE A 431 19.55 23.62 26.40
CA PHE A 431 18.52 24.57 25.95
C PHE A 431 19.07 25.61 24.97
N GLU A 432 20.37 25.95 25.09
CA GLU A 432 21.01 26.92 24.20
C GLU A 432 21.03 26.42 22.75
N LYS A 433 21.47 25.16 22.52
CA LYS A 433 21.43 24.56 21.18
C LYS A 433 20.00 24.30 20.73
N GLY A 434 19.10 23.93 21.63
CA GLY A 434 17.68 23.81 21.34
C GLY A 434 17.11 25.10 20.76
N LYS A 435 17.40 26.25 21.40
CA LYS A 435 16.98 27.56 20.93
C LYS A 435 17.64 27.96 19.60
N GLN A 436 18.93 27.71 19.44
CA GLN A 436 19.63 27.96 18.16
C GLN A 436 18.96 27.23 16.99
N LEU A 437 18.59 25.94 17.15
CA LEU A 437 17.88 25.19 16.12
C LEU A 437 16.45 25.69 15.88
N TRP A 438 15.79 26.18 16.94
CA TRP A 438 14.46 26.80 16.80
C TRP A 438 14.53 28.08 15.99
N ASP A 439 15.47 28.97 16.31
CA ASP A 439 15.68 30.24 15.60
C ASP A 439 16.11 29.98 14.14
N GLU A 440 16.93 28.96 13.89
CA GLU A 440 17.31 28.54 12.54
C GLU A 440 16.08 28.05 11.76
N ALA A 441 15.23 27.22 12.34
CA ALA A 441 14.03 26.69 11.68
C ALA A 441 13.04 27.81 11.35
N THR A 442 12.78 28.72 12.28
CA THR A 442 11.87 29.86 12.10
C THR A 442 12.42 30.86 11.08
N SER A 443 13.74 31.14 11.08
CA SER A 443 14.35 32.00 10.05
C SER A 443 14.28 31.44 8.65
N ARG A 444 14.20 30.12 8.50
CA ARG A 444 13.99 29.41 7.22
C ARG A 444 12.50 29.26 6.85
N GLY A 445 11.58 29.78 7.65
CA GLY A 445 10.14 29.67 7.44
C GLY A 445 9.58 28.23 7.62
N VAL A 446 10.29 27.39 8.38
CA VAL A 446 9.85 26.03 8.69
C VAL A 446 8.80 26.06 9.79
N VAL A 447 7.63 25.50 9.54
CA VAL A 447 6.58 25.32 10.55
C VAL A 447 6.93 24.12 11.41
N LEU A 448 7.20 24.36 12.70
CA LEU A 448 7.51 23.32 13.68
C LEU A 448 6.22 22.77 14.30
N GLN A 449 6.20 21.47 14.59
CA GLN A 449 5.10 20.80 15.29
C GLN A 449 5.32 20.76 16.80
N CYS A 450 6.57 20.84 17.27
CA CYS A 450 6.87 20.93 18.69
C CYS A 450 6.47 22.31 19.23
N SER A 451 6.03 22.36 20.50
CA SER A 451 5.67 23.61 21.18
C SER A 451 6.90 24.39 21.59
N GLU A 452 6.86 25.72 21.49
CA GLU A 452 7.93 26.62 21.99
C GLU A 452 8.17 26.45 23.50
N SER A 453 7.16 26.01 24.26
CA SER A 453 7.28 25.72 25.68
C SER A 453 8.38 24.70 26.03
N VAL A 454 8.81 23.88 25.06
CA VAL A 454 9.93 22.94 25.27
C VAL A 454 11.26 23.65 25.53
N LEU A 455 11.39 24.90 25.10
CA LEU A 455 12.59 25.73 25.30
C LEU A 455 12.67 26.32 26.72
N ASP A 456 11.58 26.23 27.50
CA ASP A 456 11.55 26.77 28.86
C ASP A 456 12.08 25.72 29.86
N PRO A 457 13.25 26.03 30.55
CA PRO A 457 13.81 25.11 31.53
C PRO A 457 12.92 24.87 32.76
N SER A 458 11.94 25.73 33.01
CA SER A 458 11.03 25.61 34.15
C SER A 458 9.90 24.61 33.90
N ILE A 459 9.59 24.35 32.62
CA ILE A 459 8.47 23.48 32.17
C ILE A 459 9.00 22.11 31.72
N THR A 460 10.19 22.06 31.14
CA THR A 460 10.76 20.85 30.54
C THR A 460 11.54 20.05 31.57
N GLU A 461 11.07 18.84 31.89
CA GLU A 461 11.82 17.90 32.73
C GLU A 461 13.13 17.50 32.03
N VAL A 462 14.25 17.80 32.71
CA VAL A 462 15.60 17.41 32.27
C VAL A 462 15.90 16.00 32.78
N PHE A 463 16.17 15.07 31.87
CA PHE A 463 16.67 13.75 32.21
C PHE A 463 18.18 13.85 32.50
N GLU A 464 18.57 13.72 33.77
CA GLU A 464 19.99 13.47 34.09
C GLU A 464 20.36 12.07 33.54
N PRO A 465 21.34 11.98 32.60
CA PRO A 465 21.83 10.67 32.17
C PRO A 465 22.44 9.97 33.42
N ALA A 466 22.00 8.75 33.67
CA ALA A 466 22.59 7.93 34.74
C ALA A 466 24.12 8.01 34.61
N LYS A 467 24.77 8.57 35.60
CA LYS A 467 26.24 8.67 35.66
C LYS A 467 26.77 7.26 35.44
N ASN A 468 27.52 7.07 34.36
CA ASN A 468 28.25 5.83 34.11
C ASN A 468 29.11 5.58 35.37
N VAL A 469 28.69 4.62 36.17
CA VAL A 469 29.55 4.04 37.18
C VAL A 469 30.60 3.25 36.41
N GLU A 470 31.69 3.92 36.04
CA GLU A 470 32.95 3.26 35.69
C GLU A 470 33.48 2.57 36.94
N GLY A 471 32.83 1.48 37.30
CA GLY A 471 33.34 0.54 38.29
C GLY A 471 34.53 -0.20 37.73
N SER A 472 35.68 0.17 38.16
CA SER A 472 36.96 -0.51 38.02
C SER A 472 36.81 -2.02 38.24
N ILE A 473 36.69 -2.81 37.16
CA ILE A 473 36.98 -4.23 37.22
C ILE A 473 38.50 -4.37 37.12
N LYS A 474 39.16 -4.42 38.24
CA LYS A 474 40.54 -4.93 38.37
C LYS A 474 40.54 -6.38 37.83
N ARG A 475 41.21 -6.58 36.71
CA ARG A 475 41.66 -7.90 36.28
C ARG A 475 42.46 -8.53 37.43
N LYS A 476 41.99 -9.65 37.96
CA LYS A 476 42.84 -10.63 38.61
C LYS A 476 43.24 -11.66 37.56
N GLU A 477 44.51 -11.91 37.58
CA GLU A 477 45.27 -12.88 36.78
C GLU A 477 44.67 -14.29 36.73
#